data_05b9288ca5e687d90e664324fbd966c7
#
_entry.id   05b9288ca5e687d90e664324fbd966c7
#
_cell.length_a   1.000
_cell.length_b   1.000
_cell.length_c   1.000
_cell.angle_alpha   90.00
_cell.angle_beta   90.00
_cell.angle_gamma   90.00
#
_symmetry.space_group_name_H-M   'P 1'
#
loop_
_entity.id
_entity.type
_entity.pdbx_description
1 polymer ?
#
loop_
_entity_poly.entity_id
_entity_poly.type
_entity_poly.pdbx_seq_one_letter_code
_entity_poly.pdbx_strand_id
1 'polypeptide(L)'
;MGRLFGTDGVRGVANTELTASLAFDIGRAAAFVLGENNKKPVMVIGRDTRISGDMLENALTAGVLSVGGDVIKLGVVPTPAVAYLVRKYDADAGVVISASHNPFEYNGIKLFNGDGYKLDDSVEQEIEAIVLGEKEISTDEFVGAKLGTCREDDASAIKQYTDFLLTTIDKRLDGIKVVLDTANGAAFETAHIVYEALGAEITVLSDSPDGVNINDGCGSTHPENLQQKVVELGADVGFAYDGDADRLIVVDEQGRIIDGDRVLCICGKYLKAKGLLATDKITATVMSNIGLHKHLKEYGIGVDVTKVGDRYVLESMRETGSVLGGEQSGHMIFLNYTTTGDGVLSSLQFMKAYLDSGKKLSELRDEIQIYPQALVNARVDNAFKATALEDGEVKKFIADIEAKMEGTGRVLIRPSGTEPLIRVMLEGEDIDEIQEYAEQVATLISDKFGR
;
A
#
# COMPACT_ATOMS: atom_id res chain seq x y z
N MET A 1 -0.05 -18.72 -2.79
CA MET A 1 -0.70 -17.79 -3.73
C MET A 1 -1.68 -18.57 -4.55
N GLY A 2 -2.91 -18.09 -4.66
CA GLY A 2 -3.95 -18.67 -5.51
C GLY A 2 -3.62 -18.50 -7.00
N ARG A 3 -4.45 -19.09 -7.83
CA ARG A 3 -4.38 -18.93 -9.30
C ARG A 3 -5.05 -17.62 -9.75
N LEU A 4 -5.98 -17.09 -8.95
CA LEU A 4 -6.75 -15.88 -9.20
C LEU A 4 -6.34 -14.74 -8.26
N PHE A 5 -6.28 -15.02 -6.95
CA PHE A 5 -5.85 -14.05 -5.95
C PHE A 5 -4.33 -13.96 -5.87
N GLY A 6 -3.82 -12.73 -6.09
CA GLY A 6 -2.42 -12.36 -5.83
C GLY A 6 -2.21 -11.95 -4.36
N THR A 7 -1.12 -11.25 -4.07
CA THR A 7 -0.84 -10.66 -2.74
C THR A 7 -1.77 -9.51 -2.38
N ASP A 8 -2.44 -8.91 -3.38
CA ASP A 8 -3.29 -7.73 -3.22
C ASP A 8 -4.57 -7.84 -4.07
N GLY A 9 -5.32 -8.91 -3.88
CA GLY A 9 -6.56 -9.21 -4.58
C GLY A 9 -6.38 -9.73 -6.00
N VAL A 10 -7.45 -9.64 -6.79
CA VAL A 10 -7.49 -10.02 -8.21
C VAL A 10 -7.22 -8.79 -9.04
N ARG A 11 -6.19 -8.79 -9.88
CA ARG A 11 -5.81 -7.67 -10.75
C ARG A 11 -5.68 -8.10 -12.20
N GLY A 12 -5.95 -7.18 -13.11
CA GLY A 12 -5.76 -7.40 -14.55
C GLY A 12 -6.16 -6.19 -15.39
N VAL A 13 -5.91 -6.29 -16.68
CA VAL A 13 -6.40 -5.31 -17.66
C VAL A 13 -7.93 -5.42 -17.71
N ALA A 14 -8.61 -4.29 -17.45
CA ALA A 14 -10.07 -4.25 -17.35
C ALA A 14 -10.71 -4.69 -18.68
N ASN A 15 -11.78 -5.46 -18.58
CA ASN A 15 -12.57 -6.01 -19.67
C ASN A 15 -11.84 -7.00 -20.60
N THR A 16 -10.60 -7.37 -20.29
CA THR A 16 -9.86 -8.45 -20.97
C THR A 16 -9.48 -9.57 -20.02
N GLU A 17 -8.79 -9.24 -18.93
CA GLU A 17 -8.40 -10.16 -17.87
C GLU A 17 -9.38 -10.05 -16.69
N LEU A 18 -9.66 -8.83 -16.24
CA LEU A 18 -10.67 -8.55 -15.21
C LEU A 18 -11.98 -8.13 -15.87
N THR A 19 -12.79 -9.11 -16.23
CA THR A 19 -14.06 -8.93 -16.95
C THR A 19 -15.23 -8.67 -16.01
N ALA A 20 -16.35 -8.14 -16.54
CA ALA A 20 -17.59 -8.01 -15.79
C ALA A 20 -18.12 -9.37 -15.30
N SER A 21 -17.99 -10.44 -16.09
CA SER A 21 -18.36 -11.80 -15.65
C SER A 21 -17.53 -12.24 -14.44
N LEU A 22 -16.22 -12.02 -14.48
CA LEU A 22 -15.35 -12.39 -13.37
C LEU A 22 -15.69 -11.58 -12.11
N ALA A 23 -15.96 -10.28 -12.24
CA ALA A 23 -16.40 -9.44 -11.12
C ALA A 23 -17.74 -9.92 -10.51
N PHE A 24 -18.70 -10.31 -11.36
CA PHE A 24 -19.96 -10.92 -10.92
C PHE A 24 -19.70 -12.22 -10.13
N ASP A 25 -18.87 -13.11 -10.67
CA ASP A 25 -18.57 -14.39 -10.03
C ASP A 25 -17.82 -14.20 -8.71
N ILE A 26 -16.89 -13.25 -8.61
CA ILE A 26 -16.22 -12.89 -7.36
C ILE A 26 -17.23 -12.36 -6.33
N GLY A 27 -18.11 -11.44 -6.71
CA GLY A 27 -19.13 -10.89 -5.82
C GLY A 27 -20.07 -11.96 -5.29
N ARG A 28 -20.54 -12.85 -6.18
CA ARG A 28 -21.39 -13.99 -5.85
C ARG A 28 -20.70 -14.96 -4.89
N ALA A 29 -19.47 -15.35 -5.19
CA ALA A 29 -18.72 -16.30 -4.39
C ALA A 29 -18.37 -15.71 -3.01
N ALA A 30 -17.92 -14.45 -2.95
CA ALA A 30 -17.59 -13.78 -1.70
C ALA A 30 -18.82 -13.66 -0.78
N ALA A 31 -19.96 -13.20 -1.31
CA ALA A 31 -21.19 -13.10 -0.53
C ALA A 31 -21.69 -14.46 -0.05
N PHE A 32 -21.56 -15.51 -0.87
CA PHE A 32 -21.95 -16.87 -0.48
C PHE A 32 -21.08 -17.40 0.65
N VAL A 33 -19.76 -17.28 0.54
CA VAL A 33 -18.81 -17.76 1.58
C VAL A 33 -18.98 -17.00 2.87
N LEU A 34 -19.16 -15.67 2.82
CA LEU A 34 -19.34 -14.84 4.01
C LEU A 34 -20.73 -14.94 4.63
N GLY A 35 -21.73 -15.37 3.85
CA GLY A 35 -23.10 -15.64 4.30
C GLY A 35 -23.29 -16.98 4.99
N GLU A 36 -22.25 -17.81 5.16
CA GLU A 36 -22.35 -19.06 5.91
C GLU A 36 -22.89 -18.82 7.32
N ASN A 37 -23.84 -19.64 7.76
CA ASN A 37 -24.62 -19.56 9.01
C ASN A 37 -25.98 -18.84 8.91
N ASN A 38 -26.64 -18.84 7.75
CA ASN A 38 -27.99 -18.24 7.54
C ASN A 38 -28.07 -16.72 7.83
N LYS A 39 -26.95 -16.02 7.79
CA LYS A 39 -26.94 -14.54 7.81
C LYS A 39 -27.02 -14.02 6.38
N LYS A 40 -27.80 -12.97 6.21
CA LYS A 40 -27.78 -12.16 5.00
C LYS A 40 -26.55 -11.25 5.05
N PRO A 41 -25.47 -11.51 4.27
CA PRO A 41 -24.26 -10.73 4.40
C PRO A 41 -24.47 -9.30 3.88
N VAL A 42 -23.86 -8.34 4.55
CA VAL A 42 -23.79 -6.94 4.12
C VAL A 42 -22.38 -6.65 3.65
N MET A 43 -22.24 -6.15 2.42
CA MET A 43 -20.95 -5.79 1.84
C MET A 43 -20.91 -4.30 1.51
N VAL A 44 -19.85 -3.61 1.93
CA VAL A 44 -19.57 -2.24 1.49
C VAL A 44 -18.64 -2.27 0.27
N ILE A 45 -18.89 -1.43 -0.75
CA ILE A 45 -18.10 -1.40 -1.98
C ILE A 45 -17.65 0.04 -2.24
N GLY A 46 -16.34 0.27 -2.29
CA GLY A 46 -15.73 1.52 -2.72
C GLY A 46 -14.85 1.32 -3.93
N ARG A 47 -14.56 2.39 -4.66
CA ARG A 47 -13.73 2.34 -5.85
C ARG A 47 -12.85 3.58 -6.01
N ASP A 48 -11.85 3.49 -6.86
CA ASP A 48 -11.11 4.64 -7.34
C ASP A 48 -11.81 5.30 -8.56
N THR A 49 -11.14 6.20 -9.21
CA THR A 49 -11.69 7.05 -10.28
C THR A 49 -11.63 6.42 -11.68
N ARG A 50 -11.12 5.18 -11.84
CA ARG A 50 -10.96 4.53 -13.15
C ARG A 50 -12.31 4.37 -13.85
N ILE A 51 -12.33 4.63 -15.16
CA ILE A 51 -13.54 4.48 -16.00
C ILE A 51 -14.15 3.08 -15.93
N SER A 52 -13.32 2.05 -15.73
CA SER A 52 -13.77 0.66 -15.58
C SER A 52 -14.46 0.37 -14.24
N GLY A 53 -14.38 1.31 -13.27
CA GLY A 53 -14.97 1.16 -11.95
C GLY A 53 -16.46 0.90 -11.98
N ASP A 54 -17.24 1.69 -12.75
CA ASP A 54 -18.68 1.53 -12.86
C ASP A 54 -19.10 0.13 -13.37
N MET A 55 -18.40 -0.38 -14.39
CA MET A 55 -18.68 -1.70 -14.96
C MET A 55 -18.44 -2.80 -13.91
N LEU A 56 -17.29 -2.76 -13.24
CA LEU A 56 -16.89 -3.78 -12.27
C LEU A 56 -17.75 -3.72 -11.00
N GLU A 57 -18.04 -2.53 -10.49
CA GLU A 57 -18.88 -2.32 -9.31
C GLU A 57 -20.31 -2.86 -9.52
N ASN A 58 -20.91 -2.53 -10.67
CA ASN A 58 -22.27 -2.99 -10.96
C ASN A 58 -22.34 -4.51 -11.19
N ALA A 59 -21.35 -5.09 -11.85
CA ALA A 59 -21.26 -6.53 -12.04
C ALA A 59 -21.07 -7.27 -10.71
N LEU A 60 -20.12 -6.82 -9.86
CA LEU A 60 -19.88 -7.39 -8.56
C LEU A 60 -21.11 -7.25 -7.66
N THR A 61 -21.75 -6.08 -7.65
CA THR A 61 -23.02 -5.84 -6.94
C THR A 61 -24.08 -6.85 -7.35
N ALA A 62 -24.31 -7.05 -8.66
CA ALA A 62 -25.29 -8.03 -9.15
C ALA A 62 -24.98 -9.45 -8.65
N GLY A 63 -23.69 -9.82 -8.60
CA GLY A 63 -23.23 -11.11 -8.03
C GLY A 63 -23.64 -11.27 -6.57
N VAL A 64 -23.35 -10.28 -5.73
CA VAL A 64 -23.70 -10.26 -4.30
C VAL A 64 -25.21 -10.38 -4.10
N LEU A 65 -26.00 -9.56 -4.81
CA LEU A 65 -27.46 -9.55 -4.70
C LEU A 65 -28.08 -10.89 -5.12
N SER A 66 -27.48 -11.60 -6.08
CA SER A 66 -27.98 -12.86 -6.61
C SER A 66 -27.99 -14.02 -5.60
N VAL A 67 -27.21 -13.91 -4.55
CA VAL A 67 -27.13 -14.88 -3.43
C VAL A 67 -27.59 -14.27 -2.11
N GLY A 68 -28.45 -13.26 -2.18
CA GLY A 68 -29.14 -12.70 -1.02
C GLY A 68 -28.32 -11.69 -0.20
N GLY A 69 -27.07 -11.39 -0.55
CA GLY A 69 -26.28 -10.38 0.13
C GLY A 69 -26.75 -8.96 -0.15
N ASP A 70 -26.66 -8.06 0.83
CA ASP A 70 -26.92 -6.63 0.65
C ASP A 70 -25.65 -5.85 0.34
N VAL A 71 -25.77 -4.79 -0.44
CA VAL A 71 -24.65 -3.92 -0.83
C VAL A 71 -24.91 -2.48 -0.40
N ILE A 72 -23.87 -1.86 0.14
CA ILE A 72 -23.78 -0.42 0.37
C ILE A 72 -22.65 0.11 -0.52
N LYS A 73 -23.00 0.89 -1.55
CA LYS A 73 -22.02 1.55 -2.40
C LYS A 73 -21.49 2.81 -1.71
N LEU A 74 -20.20 2.90 -1.58
CA LEU A 74 -19.50 4.03 -0.94
C LEU A 74 -19.08 5.11 -1.96
N GLY A 75 -19.21 4.82 -3.27
CA GLY A 75 -18.71 5.69 -4.32
C GLY A 75 -17.19 5.69 -4.44
N VAL A 76 -16.64 6.82 -4.85
CA VAL A 76 -15.19 6.99 -4.96
C VAL A 76 -14.62 7.36 -3.58
N VAL A 77 -13.90 6.42 -2.98
CA VAL A 77 -13.27 6.58 -1.66
C VAL A 77 -11.92 5.86 -1.61
N PRO A 78 -10.95 6.34 -0.81
CA PRO A 78 -9.69 5.65 -0.55
C PRO A 78 -9.85 4.21 -0.09
N THR A 79 -8.91 3.34 -0.44
CA THR A 79 -8.84 1.96 0.07
C THR A 79 -8.98 1.90 1.59
N PRO A 80 -8.23 2.71 2.39
CA PRO A 80 -8.39 2.70 3.85
C PRO A 80 -9.77 3.18 4.33
N ALA A 81 -10.47 4.00 3.57
CA ALA A 81 -11.83 4.37 3.91
C ALA A 81 -12.77 3.17 3.92
N VAL A 82 -12.63 2.25 2.95
CA VAL A 82 -13.39 1.00 2.93
C VAL A 82 -13.07 0.14 4.15
N ALA A 83 -11.79 -0.02 4.49
CA ALA A 83 -11.35 -0.77 5.67
C ALA A 83 -11.87 -0.16 7.00
N TYR A 84 -12.03 1.16 7.06
CA TYR A 84 -12.65 1.84 8.19
C TYR A 84 -14.17 1.67 8.20
N LEU A 85 -14.82 1.88 7.06
CA LEU A 85 -16.29 1.91 6.96
C LEU A 85 -16.91 0.52 7.07
N VAL A 86 -16.22 -0.56 6.69
CA VAL A 86 -16.73 -1.91 6.91
C VAL A 86 -17.03 -2.14 8.39
N ARG A 87 -16.15 -1.70 9.28
CA ARG A 87 -16.35 -1.74 10.74
C ARG A 87 -17.43 -0.77 11.20
N LYS A 88 -17.46 0.43 10.60
CA LYS A 88 -18.41 1.49 10.99
C LYS A 88 -19.85 1.14 10.66
N TYR A 89 -20.08 0.42 9.55
CA TYR A 89 -21.41 -0.05 9.14
C TYR A 89 -21.77 -1.43 9.69
N ASP A 90 -20.89 -2.05 10.50
CA ASP A 90 -21.05 -3.43 10.98
C ASP A 90 -21.31 -4.40 9.79
N ALA A 91 -20.60 -4.16 8.69
CA ALA A 91 -20.70 -4.97 7.48
C ALA A 91 -19.81 -6.21 7.57
N ASP A 92 -20.22 -7.30 6.91
CA ASP A 92 -19.50 -8.56 6.93
C ASP A 92 -18.24 -8.54 6.06
N ALA A 93 -18.22 -7.68 5.02
CA ALA A 93 -17.07 -7.48 4.16
C ALA A 93 -16.98 -6.09 3.55
N GLY A 94 -15.75 -5.68 3.20
CA GLY A 94 -15.44 -4.53 2.37
C GLY A 94 -14.83 -4.98 1.04
N VAL A 95 -15.19 -4.27 -0.03
CA VAL A 95 -14.63 -4.46 -1.37
C VAL A 95 -14.07 -3.15 -1.87
N VAL A 96 -12.86 -3.19 -2.38
CA VAL A 96 -12.22 -2.07 -3.09
C VAL A 96 -12.00 -2.45 -4.54
N ILE A 97 -12.47 -1.59 -5.45
CA ILE A 97 -12.25 -1.72 -6.88
C ILE A 97 -11.19 -0.71 -7.28
N SER A 98 -9.94 -1.17 -7.35
CA SER A 98 -8.76 -0.37 -7.68
C SER A 98 -7.56 -1.23 -8.05
N ALA A 99 -6.65 -0.68 -8.87
CA ALA A 99 -5.33 -1.24 -9.11
C ALA A 99 -4.20 -0.34 -8.56
N SER A 100 -4.49 0.46 -7.51
CA SER A 100 -3.53 1.33 -6.81
C SER A 100 -2.78 2.26 -7.80
N HIS A 101 -1.47 2.15 -7.90
CA HIS A 101 -0.60 3.00 -8.71
C HIS A 101 -0.49 2.60 -10.19
N ASN A 102 -1.17 1.54 -10.63
CA ASN A 102 -1.15 1.12 -12.04
C ASN A 102 -1.85 2.16 -12.95
N PRO A 103 -1.54 2.19 -14.27
CA PRO A 103 -2.28 2.97 -15.26
C PRO A 103 -3.77 2.60 -15.31
N PHE A 104 -4.59 3.47 -15.91
CA PHE A 104 -6.06 3.38 -15.86
C PHE A 104 -6.63 2.13 -16.54
N GLU A 105 -5.91 1.52 -17.48
CA GLU A 105 -6.30 0.30 -18.17
C GLU A 105 -6.40 -0.90 -17.25
N TYR A 106 -5.64 -0.90 -16.15
CA TYR A 106 -5.69 -1.93 -15.11
C TYR A 106 -6.76 -1.60 -14.10
N ASN A 107 -7.34 -2.65 -13.51
CA ASN A 107 -8.16 -2.52 -12.31
C ASN A 107 -7.94 -3.76 -11.42
N GLY A 108 -8.55 -3.76 -10.23
CA GLY A 108 -8.43 -4.85 -9.28
C GLY A 108 -9.65 -4.93 -8.37
N ILE A 109 -9.82 -6.06 -7.72
CA ILE A 109 -10.83 -6.30 -6.68
C ILE A 109 -10.10 -6.82 -5.45
N LYS A 110 -10.12 -6.04 -4.37
CA LYS A 110 -9.55 -6.36 -3.06
C LYS A 110 -10.70 -6.62 -2.09
N LEU A 111 -10.55 -7.64 -1.24
CA LEU A 111 -11.55 -8.01 -0.25
C LEU A 111 -11.02 -7.81 1.17
N PHE A 112 -11.86 -7.24 2.02
CA PHE A 112 -11.62 -7.03 3.45
C PHE A 112 -12.70 -7.78 4.25
N ASN A 113 -12.33 -8.34 5.40
CA ASN A 113 -13.27 -8.93 6.34
C ASN A 113 -14.00 -7.83 7.16
N GLY A 114 -14.97 -8.22 7.98
CA GLY A 114 -15.75 -7.31 8.82
C GLY A 114 -14.92 -6.49 9.82
N ASP A 115 -13.71 -6.95 10.16
CA ASP A 115 -12.77 -6.23 11.03
C ASP A 115 -11.90 -5.22 10.26
N GLY A 116 -12.06 -5.14 8.93
CA GLY A 116 -11.29 -4.23 8.07
C GLY A 116 -9.88 -4.72 7.73
N TYR A 117 -9.58 -5.99 7.93
CA TYR A 117 -8.35 -6.63 7.47
C TYR A 117 -8.57 -7.31 6.11
N LYS A 118 -7.52 -7.49 5.32
CA LYS A 118 -7.56 -8.35 4.14
C LYS A 118 -8.05 -9.75 4.53
N LEU A 119 -8.75 -10.43 3.62
CA LEU A 119 -9.22 -11.79 3.88
C LEU A 119 -8.06 -12.75 4.15
N ASP A 120 -8.31 -13.76 4.99
CA ASP A 120 -7.37 -14.86 5.20
C ASP A 120 -7.26 -15.72 3.93
N ASP A 121 -6.08 -16.29 3.68
CA ASP A 121 -5.81 -17.14 2.51
C ASP A 121 -6.83 -18.27 2.33
N SER A 122 -7.31 -18.88 3.43
CA SER A 122 -8.29 -19.95 3.38
C SER A 122 -9.63 -19.49 2.81
N VAL A 123 -10.06 -18.25 3.12
CA VAL A 123 -11.29 -17.65 2.61
C VAL A 123 -11.14 -17.27 1.15
N GLU A 124 -9.99 -16.66 0.78
CA GLU A 124 -9.67 -16.35 -0.62
C GLU A 124 -9.63 -17.62 -1.48
N GLN A 125 -9.03 -18.72 -0.99
CA GLN A 125 -8.99 -20.00 -1.71
C GLN A 125 -10.39 -20.61 -1.88
N GLU A 126 -11.28 -20.48 -0.90
CA GLU A 126 -12.65 -20.95 -1.01
C GLU A 126 -13.45 -20.15 -2.06
N ILE A 127 -13.31 -18.82 -2.05
CA ILE A 127 -13.88 -17.94 -3.09
C ILE A 127 -13.34 -18.34 -4.47
N GLU A 128 -12.01 -18.51 -4.59
CA GLU A 128 -11.35 -18.91 -5.84
C GLU A 128 -11.89 -20.23 -6.36
N ALA A 129 -12.07 -21.24 -5.50
CA ALA A 129 -12.60 -22.54 -5.90
C ALA A 129 -14.03 -22.43 -6.49
N ILE A 130 -14.86 -21.55 -5.95
CA ILE A 130 -16.20 -21.28 -6.50
C ILE A 130 -16.10 -20.56 -7.85
N VAL A 131 -15.30 -19.49 -7.94
CA VAL A 131 -15.11 -18.72 -9.18
C VAL A 131 -14.57 -19.58 -10.31
N LEU A 132 -13.67 -20.51 -10.02
CA LEU A 132 -13.08 -21.42 -11.01
C LEU A 132 -13.95 -22.66 -11.30
N GLY A 133 -15.13 -22.78 -10.70
CA GLY A 133 -16.07 -23.91 -10.90
C GLY A 133 -15.63 -25.23 -10.27
N GLU A 134 -14.71 -25.19 -9.30
CA GLU A 134 -14.27 -26.38 -8.53
C GLU A 134 -15.21 -26.68 -7.37
N LYS A 135 -15.91 -25.67 -6.86
CA LYS A 135 -16.97 -25.79 -5.87
C LYS A 135 -18.26 -25.18 -6.42
N GLU A 136 -19.29 -25.98 -6.55
CA GLU A 136 -20.62 -25.49 -6.98
C GLU A 136 -21.37 -24.87 -5.81
N ILE A 137 -22.12 -23.79 -6.10
CA ILE A 137 -23.05 -23.16 -5.16
C ILE A 137 -24.45 -23.23 -5.75
N SER A 138 -25.45 -23.64 -4.96
CA SER A 138 -26.85 -23.59 -5.37
C SER A 138 -27.39 -22.18 -5.15
N THR A 139 -28.03 -21.64 -6.17
CA THR A 139 -28.75 -20.36 -6.10
C THR A 139 -30.27 -20.53 -6.07
N ASP A 140 -30.77 -21.76 -6.05
CA ASP A 140 -32.21 -22.08 -6.17
C ASP A 140 -33.07 -21.53 -5.03
N GLU A 141 -32.46 -21.30 -3.87
CA GLU A 141 -33.13 -20.75 -2.71
C GLU A 141 -33.26 -19.20 -2.73
N PHE A 142 -32.44 -18.52 -3.51
CA PHE A 142 -32.43 -17.06 -3.56
C PHE A 142 -33.43 -16.51 -4.60
N VAL A 143 -34.72 -16.58 -4.28
CA VAL A 143 -35.80 -16.14 -5.15
C VAL A 143 -36.72 -15.15 -4.43
N GLY A 144 -37.27 -14.20 -5.19
CA GLY A 144 -38.20 -13.21 -4.68
C GLY A 144 -37.63 -12.34 -3.56
N ALA A 145 -38.25 -12.40 -2.38
CA ALA A 145 -37.78 -11.60 -1.23
C ALA A 145 -36.46 -12.05 -0.59
N LYS A 146 -35.88 -13.14 -1.07
CA LYS A 146 -34.56 -13.61 -0.62
C LYS A 146 -33.41 -13.02 -1.41
N LEU A 147 -33.66 -12.27 -2.49
CA LEU A 147 -32.64 -11.51 -3.18
C LEU A 147 -32.12 -10.37 -2.31
N GLY A 148 -30.85 -10.00 -2.53
CA GLY A 148 -30.24 -8.86 -1.85
C GLY A 148 -30.78 -7.52 -2.32
N THR A 149 -30.44 -6.47 -1.57
CA THR A 149 -30.74 -5.08 -1.90
C THR A 149 -29.47 -4.23 -1.97
N CYS A 150 -29.53 -3.15 -2.76
CA CYS A 150 -28.43 -2.22 -2.87
C CYS A 150 -28.87 -0.81 -2.49
N ARG A 151 -28.03 -0.08 -1.77
CA ARG A 151 -28.17 1.36 -1.54
C ARG A 151 -26.86 2.10 -1.79
N GLU A 152 -26.97 3.35 -2.15
CA GLU A 152 -25.83 4.27 -2.28
C GLU A 152 -25.68 5.10 -1.00
N ASP A 153 -24.44 5.38 -0.61
CA ASP A 153 -24.11 6.12 0.62
C ASP A 153 -22.78 6.89 0.50
N ASP A 154 -22.46 7.36 -0.70
CA ASP A 154 -21.21 8.02 -1.05
C ASP A 154 -20.91 9.28 -0.22
N ALA A 155 -21.83 10.23 -0.17
CA ALA A 155 -21.65 11.47 0.59
C ALA A 155 -21.47 11.23 2.11
N SER A 156 -22.20 10.25 2.67
CA SER A 156 -22.06 9.87 4.07
C SER A 156 -20.73 9.13 4.32
N ALA A 157 -20.29 8.31 3.36
CA ALA A 157 -19.03 7.58 3.44
C ALA A 157 -17.82 8.54 3.52
N ILE A 158 -17.75 9.52 2.60
CA ILE A 158 -16.70 10.56 2.59
C ILE A 158 -16.70 11.31 3.92
N LYS A 159 -17.88 11.78 4.36
CA LYS A 159 -17.99 12.52 5.62
C LYS A 159 -17.54 11.70 6.83
N GLN A 160 -17.96 10.45 6.95
CA GLN A 160 -17.61 9.60 8.10
C GLN A 160 -16.13 9.30 8.15
N TYR A 161 -15.50 9.08 6.98
CA TYR A 161 -14.07 8.84 6.91
C TYR A 161 -13.26 10.10 7.20
N THR A 162 -13.63 11.25 6.64
CA THR A 162 -12.94 12.53 6.93
C THR A 162 -13.12 12.96 8.39
N ASP A 163 -14.31 12.79 8.97
CA ASP A 163 -14.53 13.02 10.40
C ASP A 163 -13.61 12.12 11.26
N PHE A 164 -13.44 10.85 10.88
CA PHE A 164 -12.50 9.95 11.55
C PHE A 164 -11.05 10.45 11.45
N LEU A 165 -10.59 10.81 10.26
CA LEU A 165 -9.23 11.33 10.06
C LEU A 165 -8.95 12.55 10.93
N LEU A 166 -9.90 13.46 11.04
CA LEU A 166 -9.78 14.65 11.90
C LEU A 166 -9.63 14.29 13.40
N THR A 167 -10.12 13.14 13.85
CA THR A 167 -9.92 12.70 15.24
C THR A 167 -8.50 12.19 15.52
N THR A 168 -7.72 11.91 14.48
CA THR A 168 -6.37 11.32 14.61
C THR A 168 -5.26 12.36 14.80
N ILE A 169 -5.59 13.64 14.62
CA ILE A 169 -4.67 14.76 14.77
C ILE A 169 -5.24 15.78 15.79
N ASP A 170 -4.41 16.20 16.72
CA ASP A 170 -4.72 17.18 17.76
C ASP A 170 -4.12 18.57 17.47
N LYS A 171 -3.66 18.80 16.24
CA LYS A 171 -2.99 20.02 15.79
C LYS A 171 -3.85 20.76 14.77
N ARG A 172 -3.79 22.08 14.80
CA ARG A 172 -4.22 22.96 13.74
C ARG A 172 -3.06 23.21 12.80
N LEU A 173 -3.37 23.49 11.53
CA LEU A 173 -2.40 23.79 10.48
C LEU A 173 -2.50 25.22 9.98
N ASP A 174 -3.03 26.14 10.82
CA ASP A 174 -3.19 27.55 10.46
C ASP A 174 -1.85 28.18 10.06
N GLY A 175 -1.77 28.76 8.87
CA GLY A 175 -0.56 29.38 8.33
C GLY A 175 0.47 28.42 7.74
N ILE A 176 0.17 27.12 7.69
CA ILE A 176 1.00 26.12 7.00
C ILE A 176 0.52 26.00 5.55
N LYS A 177 1.45 26.14 4.60
CA LYS A 177 1.20 25.98 3.16
C LYS A 177 1.47 24.55 2.75
N VAL A 178 0.43 23.87 2.25
CA VAL A 178 0.47 22.45 1.86
C VAL A 178 0.13 22.32 0.39
N VAL A 179 0.94 21.56 -0.36
CA VAL A 179 0.60 21.14 -1.72
C VAL A 179 0.20 19.66 -1.67
N LEU A 180 -1.00 19.34 -2.17
CA LEU A 180 -1.52 17.97 -2.24
C LEU A 180 -1.54 17.52 -3.70
N ASP A 181 -0.97 16.37 -4.02
CA ASP A 181 -1.14 15.69 -5.29
C ASP A 181 -1.98 14.43 -5.05
N THR A 182 -3.22 14.45 -5.55
CA THR A 182 -4.20 13.39 -5.32
C THR A 182 -4.22 12.34 -6.45
N ALA A 183 -3.26 12.39 -7.36
CA ALA A 183 -3.08 11.42 -8.46
C ALA A 183 -4.30 11.28 -9.39
N ASN A 184 -5.22 12.24 -9.43
CA ASN A 184 -6.58 12.07 -10.00
C ASN A 184 -7.28 10.80 -9.48
N GLY A 185 -6.94 10.36 -8.27
CA GLY A 185 -7.35 9.12 -7.63
C GLY A 185 -8.38 9.34 -6.52
N ALA A 186 -8.55 8.33 -5.69
CA ALA A 186 -9.61 8.27 -4.68
C ALA A 186 -9.48 9.30 -3.54
N ALA A 187 -8.29 9.92 -3.36
CA ALA A 187 -8.08 10.97 -2.36
C ALA A 187 -8.56 12.36 -2.81
N PHE A 188 -9.01 12.54 -4.06
CA PHE A 188 -9.25 13.86 -4.65
C PHE A 188 -10.24 14.72 -3.84
N GLU A 189 -11.26 14.13 -3.23
CA GLU A 189 -12.17 14.83 -2.34
C GLU A 189 -11.72 14.79 -0.87
N THR A 190 -11.27 13.63 -0.39
CA THR A 190 -11.04 13.42 1.05
C THR A 190 -9.83 14.19 1.57
N ALA A 191 -8.75 14.26 0.79
CA ALA A 191 -7.52 14.93 1.24
C ALA A 191 -7.73 16.43 1.46
N HIS A 192 -8.34 17.14 0.50
CA HIS A 192 -8.53 18.57 0.66
C HIS A 192 -9.52 18.92 1.78
N ILE A 193 -10.62 18.17 1.93
CA ILE A 193 -11.61 18.38 3.02
C ILE A 193 -10.90 18.36 4.38
N VAL A 194 -10.02 17.38 4.60
CA VAL A 194 -9.30 17.22 5.87
C VAL A 194 -8.34 18.38 6.12
N TYR A 195 -7.53 18.76 5.12
CA TYR A 195 -6.55 19.83 5.29
C TYR A 195 -7.18 21.21 5.40
N GLU A 196 -8.28 21.48 4.68
CA GLU A 196 -9.09 22.70 4.87
C GLU A 196 -9.68 22.79 6.28
N ALA A 197 -10.26 21.69 6.77
CA ALA A 197 -10.83 21.65 8.12
C ALA A 197 -9.78 21.91 9.20
N LEU A 198 -8.52 21.54 8.97
CA LEU A 198 -7.40 21.80 9.86
C LEU A 198 -6.85 23.23 9.74
N GLY A 199 -7.27 24.02 8.74
CA GLY A 199 -6.88 25.41 8.55
C GLY A 199 -5.60 25.62 7.72
N ALA A 200 -5.14 24.60 6.98
CA ALA A 200 -3.99 24.73 6.10
C ALA A 200 -4.29 25.63 4.89
N GLU A 201 -3.27 26.34 4.39
CA GLU A 201 -3.31 27.00 3.10
C GLU A 201 -2.96 25.96 2.01
N ILE A 202 -3.98 25.41 1.33
CA ILE A 202 -3.79 24.30 0.41
C ILE A 202 -3.72 24.73 -1.06
N THR A 203 -2.90 24.01 -1.81
CA THR A 203 -2.96 23.93 -3.28
C THR A 203 -3.09 22.46 -3.65
N VAL A 204 -4.10 22.12 -4.46
CA VAL A 204 -4.34 20.73 -4.87
C VAL A 204 -3.94 20.56 -6.34
N LEU A 205 -3.23 19.51 -6.62
CA LEU A 205 -2.81 19.05 -7.95
C LEU A 205 -3.50 17.74 -8.26
N SER A 206 -3.73 17.50 -9.56
CA SER A 206 -4.29 16.22 -10.03
C SER A 206 -5.58 15.83 -9.30
N ASP A 207 -6.53 16.78 -9.23
CA ASP A 207 -7.80 16.68 -8.50
C ASP A 207 -9.04 16.67 -9.41
N SER A 208 -8.85 16.47 -10.69
CA SER A 208 -9.90 16.52 -11.73
C SER A 208 -9.95 15.21 -12.51
N PRO A 209 -10.39 14.10 -11.87
CA PRO A 209 -10.42 12.79 -12.48
C PRO A 209 -11.41 12.75 -13.66
N ASP A 210 -10.98 12.18 -14.78
CA ASP A 210 -11.79 11.99 -15.99
C ASP A 210 -12.01 10.50 -16.35
N GLY A 211 -11.51 9.61 -15.49
CA GLY A 211 -11.61 8.16 -15.64
C GLY A 211 -10.43 7.51 -16.34
N VAL A 212 -9.57 8.28 -17.01
CA VAL A 212 -8.42 7.79 -17.77
C VAL A 212 -7.10 8.46 -17.40
N ASN A 213 -7.12 9.43 -16.48
CA ASN A 213 -5.95 10.21 -16.07
C ASN A 213 -5.39 9.86 -14.68
N ILE A 214 -5.89 8.80 -14.03
CA ILE A 214 -5.39 8.35 -12.71
C ILE A 214 -3.92 7.92 -12.82
N ASN A 215 -3.06 8.44 -11.90
CA ASN A 215 -1.61 8.19 -11.86
C ASN A 215 -0.83 8.62 -13.13
N ASP A 216 -1.44 9.33 -14.05
CA ASP A 216 -0.78 9.73 -15.31
C ASP A 216 0.15 10.93 -15.08
N GLY A 217 1.45 10.63 -14.89
CA GLY A 217 2.47 11.64 -14.62
C GLY A 217 2.25 12.41 -13.32
N CYS A 218 1.59 11.82 -12.31
CA CYS A 218 1.27 12.45 -11.04
C CYS A 218 1.25 11.42 -9.89
N GLY A 219 1.05 11.91 -8.68
CA GLY A 219 0.94 11.10 -7.48
C GLY A 219 2.27 10.52 -6.99
N SER A 220 2.19 9.51 -6.11
CA SER A 220 3.34 8.99 -5.37
C SER A 220 4.43 8.35 -6.24
N THR A 221 4.11 7.90 -7.45
CA THR A 221 5.07 7.31 -8.40
C THR A 221 5.69 8.33 -9.35
N HIS A 222 5.10 9.52 -9.48
CA HIS A 222 5.55 10.62 -10.32
C HIS A 222 5.46 11.97 -9.57
N PRO A 223 6.28 12.17 -8.52
CA PRO A 223 6.20 13.35 -7.65
C PRO A 223 6.86 14.59 -8.23
N GLU A 224 7.40 14.56 -9.46
CA GLU A 224 8.22 15.65 -10.05
C GLU A 224 7.45 16.97 -10.15
N ASN A 225 6.16 16.91 -10.51
CA ASN A 225 5.32 18.12 -10.56
C ASN A 225 5.07 18.68 -9.15
N LEU A 226 4.83 17.81 -8.18
CA LEU A 226 4.68 18.21 -6.77
C LEU A 226 5.95 18.88 -6.25
N GLN A 227 7.13 18.29 -6.51
CA GLN A 227 8.43 18.84 -6.10
C GLN A 227 8.62 20.26 -6.65
N GLN A 228 8.32 20.47 -7.94
CA GLN A 228 8.41 21.78 -8.57
C GLN A 228 7.43 22.78 -7.96
N LYS A 229 6.17 22.36 -7.72
CA LYS A 229 5.13 23.25 -7.18
C LYS A 229 5.37 23.64 -5.74
N VAL A 230 5.90 22.76 -4.90
CA VAL A 230 6.30 23.09 -3.52
C VAL A 230 7.30 24.25 -3.52
N VAL A 231 8.33 24.19 -4.38
CA VAL A 231 9.35 25.23 -4.47
C VAL A 231 8.77 26.52 -5.08
N GLU A 232 8.00 26.41 -6.17
CA GLU A 232 7.39 27.56 -6.86
C GLU A 232 6.50 28.40 -5.96
N LEU A 233 5.68 27.71 -5.12
CA LEU A 233 4.72 28.36 -4.22
C LEU A 233 5.33 28.74 -2.86
N GLY A 234 6.57 28.33 -2.59
CA GLY A 234 7.18 28.46 -1.27
C GLY A 234 6.34 27.78 -0.20
N ALA A 235 5.87 26.57 -0.51
CA ALA A 235 5.08 25.76 0.42
C ALA A 235 5.99 25.12 1.48
N ASP A 236 5.41 24.83 2.65
CA ASP A 236 6.12 24.21 3.75
C ASP A 236 6.30 22.70 3.55
N VAL A 237 5.35 22.08 2.84
CA VAL A 237 5.30 20.63 2.60
C VAL A 237 4.47 20.29 1.38
N GLY A 238 4.84 19.20 0.70
CA GLY A 238 4.04 18.54 -0.33
C GLY A 238 3.71 17.10 0.06
N PHE A 239 2.50 16.63 -0.31
CA PHE A 239 2.07 15.25 -0.14
C PHE A 239 1.55 14.70 -1.45
N ALA A 240 2.12 13.56 -1.90
CA ALA A 240 1.63 12.80 -3.04
C ALA A 240 1.05 11.47 -2.58
N TYR A 241 -0.18 11.21 -3.02
CA TYR A 241 -0.87 9.93 -2.82
C TYR A 241 -0.81 9.11 -4.11
N ASP A 242 -1.15 7.83 -4.05
CA ASP A 242 -1.41 7.02 -5.24
C ASP A 242 -2.91 6.90 -5.54
N GLY A 243 -3.26 6.19 -6.60
CA GLY A 243 -4.64 6.17 -7.11
C GLY A 243 -5.71 5.72 -6.12
N ASP A 244 -5.41 4.83 -5.17
CA ASP A 244 -6.32 4.41 -4.10
C ASP A 244 -5.92 4.94 -2.71
N ALA A 245 -4.93 5.83 -2.68
CA ALA A 245 -4.48 6.58 -1.52
C ALA A 245 -4.06 5.73 -0.31
N ASP A 246 -3.54 4.54 -0.55
CA ASP A 246 -2.94 3.71 0.50
C ASP A 246 -1.46 4.03 0.72
N ARG A 247 -0.84 4.89 -0.13
CA ARG A 247 0.55 5.34 -0.07
C ARG A 247 0.68 6.84 0.10
N LEU A 248 1.83 7.23 0.66
CA LEU A 248 2.25 8.61 0.86
C LEU A 248 3.72 8.79 0.48
N ILE A 249 4.01 9.78 -0.37
CA ILE A 249 5.33 10.37 -0.54
C ILE A 249 5.28 11.82 -0.09
N VAL A 250 6.28 12.26 0.67
CA VAL A 250 6.37 13.62 1.20
C VAL A 250 7.45 14.39 0.46
N VAL A 251 7.23 15.69 0.28
CA VAL A 251 8.20 16.62 -0.33
C VAL A 251 8.48 17.74 0.66
N ASP A 252 9.77 18.01 0.94
CA ASP A 252 10.20 19.10 1.80
C ASP A 252 10.11 20.46 1.10
N GLU A 253 10.28 21.56 1.84
CA GLU A 253 10.21 22.94 1.35
C GLU A 253 11.29 23.29 0.30
N GLN A 254 12.26 22.41 0.07
CA GLN A 254 13.28 22.53 -0.97
C GLN A 254 12.96 21.69 -2.21
N GLY A 255 11.79 21.00 -2.24
CA GLY A 255 11.38 20.15 -3.36
C GLY A 255 12.04 18.76 -3.34
N ARG A 256 12.59 18.32 -2.20
CA ARG A 256 13.28 17.04 -2.09
C ARG A 256 12.36 15.98 -1.47
N ILE A 257 12.45 14.76 -1.97
CA ILE A 257 11.63 13.64 -1.52
C ILE A 257 12.03 13.20 -0.10
N ILE A 258 11.01 12.97 0.72
CA ILE A 258 11.04 12.24 1.97
C ILE A 258 10.22 10.97 1.71
N ASP A 259 10.91 9.86 1.45
CA ASP A 259 10.32 8.56 1.11
C ASP A 259 9.73 7.85 2.34
N GLY A 260 9.12 6.68 2.14
CA GLY A 260 8.51 5.91 3.22
C GLY A 260 9.49 5.56 4.34
N ASP A 261 10.75 5.27 4.03
CA ASP A 261 11.77 4.96 5.04
C ASP A 261 12.04 6.17 5.96
N ARG A 262 12.14 7.37 5.38
CA ARG A 262 12.31 8.60 6.15
C ARG A 262 11.07 8.94 6.97
N VAL A 263 9.87 8.74 6.40
CA VAL A 263 8.63 8.94 7.13
C VAL A 263 8.53 7.99 8.32
N LEU A 264 8.87 6.70 8.13
CA LEU A 264 8.93 5.71 9.23
C LEU A 264 9.93 6.13 10.33
N CYS A 265 11.10 6.65 9.94
CA CYS A 265 12.08 7.17 10.91
C CYS A 265 11.55 8.36 11.71
N ILE A 266 10.99 9.35 11.03
CA ILE A 266 10.48 10.60 11.66
C ILE A 266 9.31 10.26 12.59
N CYS A 267 8.33 9.46 12.11
CA CYS A 267 7.18 9.07 12.90
C CYS A 267 7.56 8.10 14.03
N GLY A 268 8.47 7.16 13.80
CA GLY A 268 8.95 6.24 14.84
C GLY A 268 9.64 6.96 16.00
N LYS A 269 10.51 7.92 15.70
CA LYS A 269 11.15 8.80 16.71
C LYS A 269 10.11 9.59 17.49
N TYR A 270 9.15 10.17 16.80
CA TYR A 270 8.06 10.93 17.41
C TYR A 270 7.24 10.07 18.37
N LEU A 271 6.77 8.90 17.90
CA LEU A 271 5.98 7.99 18.73
C LEU A 271 6.75 7.51 19.95
N LYS A 272 8.04 7.21 19.82
CA LYS A 272 8.89 6.85 20.96
C LYS A 272 9.03 7.99 21.96
N ALA A 273 9.29 9.19 21.49
CA ALA A 273 9.42 10.37 22.37
C ALA A 273 8.12 10.68 23.13
N LYS A 274 6.95 10.33 22.56
CA LYS A 274 5.64 10.46 23.22
C LYS A 274 5.25 9.25 24.07
N GLY A 275 6.05 8.19 24.12
CA GLY A 275 5.71 6.96 24.83
C GLY A 275 4.59 6.15 24.16
N LEU A 276 4.37 6.37 22.85
CA LEU A 276 3.32 5.73 22.06
C LEU A 276 3.83 4.55 21.20
N LEU A 277 5.14 4.31 21.18
CA LEU A 277 5.75 3.17 20.48
C LEU A 277 5.83 1.97 21.45
N ALA A 278 4.76 1.19 21.50
CA ALA A 278 4.50 0.21 22.58
C ALA A 278 5.63 -0.83 22.77
N THR A 279 6.31 -1.24 21.68
CA THR A 279 7.35 -2.30 21.72
C THR A 279 8.76 -1.75 21.52
N ASP A 280 8.93 -0.43 21.44
CA ASP A 280 10.18 0.21 20.99
C ASP A 280 10.68 -0.30 19.63
N LYS A 281 9.76 -0.77 18.79
CA LYS A 281 10.05 -1.28 17.45
C LYS A 281 9.07 -0.75 16.42
N ILE A 282 9.52 -0.73 15.17
CA ILE A 282 8.67 -0.59 13.98
C ILE A 282 8.81 -1.85 13.12
N THR A 283 7.90 -2.02 12.18
CA THR A 283 7.98 -3.09 11.19
C THR A 283 8.27 -2.52 9.81
N ALA A 284 9.26 -3.09 9.11
CA ALA A 284 9.63 -2.68 7.75
C ALA A 284 9.96 -3.91 6.89
N THR A 285 10.08 -3.73 5.58
CA THR A 285 10.44 -4.84 4.69
C THR A 285 11.94 -4.94 4.47
N VAL A 286 12.37 -6.06 3.90
CA VAL A 286 13.77 -6.25 3.45
C VAL A 286 14.22 -5.21 2.43
N MET A 287 13.31 -4.44 1.83
CA MET A 287 13.65 -3.38 0.87
C MET A 287 13.97 -2.05 1.53
N SER A 288 13.60 -1.85 2.79
CA SER A 288 13.94 -0.61 3.52
C SER A 288 15.45 -0.42 3.60
N ASN A 289 15.87 0.81 3.36
CA ASN A 289 17.28 1.17 3.28
C ASN A 289 18.04 0.89 4.60
N ILE A 290 19.29 0.47 4.51
CA ILE A 290 20.15 0.25 5.70
C ILE A 290 20.23 1.51 6.58
N GLY A 291 20.10 2.68 6.00
CA GLY A 291 20.05 3.96 6.70
C GLY A 291 18.92 4.07 7.70
N LEU A 292 17.72 3.53 7.38
CA LEU A 292 16.60 3.43 8.32
C LEU A 292 17.02 2.65 9.58
N HIS A 293 17.64 1.48 9.40
CA HIS A 293 18.07 0.63 10.52
C HIS A 293 19.12 1.31 11.38
N LYS A 294 20.15 1.93 10.76
CA LYS A 294 21.21 2.63 11.46
C LYS A 294 20.65 3.81 12.25
N HIS A 295 19.81 4.64 11.61
CA HIS A 295 19.23 5.81 12.24
C HIS A 295 18.34 5.45 13.44
N LEU A 296 17.41 4.53 13.27
CA LEU A 296 16.51 4.13 14.36
C LEU A 296 17.23 3.50 15.56
N LYS A 297 18.31 2.74 15.28
CA LYS A 297 19.15 2.15 16.33
C LYS A 297 19.76 3.19 17.26
N GLU A 298 20.14 4.37 16.75
CA GLU A 298 20.66 5.49 17.56
C GLU A 298 19.64 5.98 18.58
N TYR A 299 18.34 5.87 18.26
CA TYR A 299 17.25 6.23 19.15
C TYR A 299 16.71 5.05 19.97
N GLY A 300 17.40 3.90 19.93
CA GLY A 300 16.98 2.68 20.63
C GLY A 300 15.67 2.10 20.09
N ILE A 301 15.37 2.31 18.81
CA ILE A 301 14.22 1.72 18.12
C ILE A 301 14.68 0.53 17.29
N GLY A 302 14.11 -0.64 17.55
CA GLY A 302 14.33 -1.84 16.76
C GLY A 302 13.49 -1.85 15.49
N VAL A 303 13.87 -2.72 14.54
CA VAL A 303 13.12 -2.94 13.30
C VAL A 303 12.87 -4.43 13.13
N ASP A 304 11.60 -4.82 13.12
CA ASP A 304 11.17 -6.16 12.72
C ASP A 304 11.09 -6.20 11.18
N VAL A 305 11.91 -7.05 10.56
CA VAL A 305 12.07 -7.08 9.09
C VAL A 305 11.26 -8.21 8.49
N THR A 306 10.43 -7.87 7.50
CA THR A 306 9.57 -8.83 6.79
C THR A 306 9.94 -8.98 5.32
N LYS A 307 9.31 -9.94 4.65
CA LYS A 307 9.28 -10.01 3.19
C LYS A 307 8.58 -8.78 2.61
N VAL A 308 8.82 -8.51 1.32
CA VAL A 308 8.13 -7.46 0.57
C VAL A 308 6.64 -7.78 0.44
N GLY A 309 5.81 -6.81 0.75
CA GLY A 309 4.36 -6.85 0.67
C GLY A 309 3.70 -6.40 1.97
N ASP A 310 2.74 -5.51 1.84
CA ASP A 310 1.98 -4.90 2.92
C ASP A 310 1.33 -5.92 3.86
N ARG A 311 0.88 -7.06 3.33
CA ARG A 311 0.35 -8.18 4.09
C ARG A 311 1.34 -8.69 5.13
N TYR A 312 2.61 -8.92 4.74
CA TYR A 312 3.63 -9.41 5.67
C TYR A 312 4.00 -8.37 6.73
N VAL A 313 3.97 -7.09 6.37
CA VAL A 313 4.14 -6.00 7.33
C VAL A 313 3.03 -6.05 8.38
N LEU A 314 1.78 -6.11 7.95
CA LEU A 314 0.62 -6.16 8.84
C LEU A 314 0.62 -7.41 9.74
N GLU A 315 0.89 -8.58 9.19
CA GLU A 315 0.99 -9.84 9.94
C GLU A 315 2.03 -9.73 11.06
N SER A 316 3.24 -9.27 10.73
CA SER A 316 4.31 -9.06 11.71
C SER A 316 3.93 -8.02 12.77
N MET A 317 3.28 -6.91 12.38
CA MET A 317 2.82 -5.90 13.34
C MET A 317 1.83 -6.49 14.36
N ARG A 318 0.90 -7.32 13.89
CA ARG A 318 -0.09 -8.00 14.76
C ARG A 318 0.57 -9.01 15.69
N GLU A 319 1.55 -9.76 15.21
CA GLU A 319 2.29 -10.77 15.99
C GLU A 319 3.19 -10.12 17.05
N THR A 320 3.88 -9.03 16.69
CA THR A 320 4.86 -8.38 17.57
C THR A 320 4.28 -7.26 18.43
N GLY A 321 3.08 -6.79 18.11
CA GLY A 321 2.44 -5.65 18.78
C GLY A 321 3.01 -4.30 18.32
N SER A 322 3.71 -4.26 17.18
CA SER A 322 4.21 -3.01 16.60
C SER A 322 3.05 -2.13 16.14
N VAL A 323 3.08 -0.86 16.49
CA VAL A 323 2.00 0.11 16.15
C VAL A 323 2.29 0.91 14.89
N LEU A 324 3.51 0.86 14.38
CA LEU A 324 3.96 1.54 13.16
C LEU A 324 4.71 0.54 12.28
N GLY A 325 4.33 0.45 11.03
CA GLY A 325 5.05 -0.33 10.03
C GLY A 325 4.79 0.19 8.62
N GLY A 326 5.60 -0.26 7.66
CA GLY A 326 5.40 0.16 6.28
C GLY A 326 6.54 -0.23 5.35
N GLU A 327 6.51 0.38 4.17
CA GLU A 327 7.42 0.14 3.07
C GLU A 327 8.02 1.45 2.55
N GLN A 328 9.22 1.37 1.97
CA GLN A 328 9.87 2.52 1.32
C GLN A 328 8.97 3.19 0.26
N SER A 329 8.10 2.41 -0.39
CA SER A 329 7.13 2.89 -1.38
C SER A 329 6.06 3.83 -0.83
N GLY A 330 6.03 4.06 0.49
CA GLY A 330 5.08 4.96 1.14
C GLY A 330 3.81 4.28 1.69
N HIS A 331 3.66 2.96 1.55
CA HIS A 331 2.57 2.24 2.21
C HIS A 331 2.87 2.12 3.70
N MET A 332 2.16 2.90 4.53
CA MET A 332 2.40 2.97 5.97
C MET A 332 1.15 2.68 6.76
N ILE A 333 1.30 1.85 7.81
CA ILE A 333 0.24 1.40 8.70
C ILE A 333 0.49 1.98 10.09
N PHE A 334 -0.48 2.74 10.59
CA PHE A 334 -0.56 3.16 11.99
C PHE A 334 -1.65 2.33 12.68
N LEU A 335 -1.27 1.17 13.22
CA LEU A 335 -2.21 0.11 13.65
C LEU A 335 -3.16 0.56 14.78
N ASN A 336 -2.82 1.62 15.51
CA ASN A 336 -3.72 2.24 16.49
C ASN A 336 -4.94 2.93 15.85
N TYR A 337 -4.91 3.19 14.55
CA TYR A 337 -5.97 3.92 13.84
C TYR A 337 -6.59 3.11 12.71
N THR A 338 -5.76 2.43 11.91
CA THR A 338 -6.19 1.74 10.69
C THR A 338 -5.59 0.33 10.61
N THR A 339 -6.23 -0.51 9.82
CA THR A 339 -5.85 -1.92 9.60
C THR A 339 -5.13 -2.17 8.28
N THR A 340 -4.86 -1.10 7.53
CA THR A 340 -4.15 -1.12 6.24
C THR A 340 -3.36 0.17 6.06
N GLY A 341 -2.57 0.29 5.00
CA GLY A 341 -1.94 1.55 4.64
C GLY A 341 -2.98 2.64 4.38
N ASP A 342 -2.66 3.86 4.81
CA ASP A 342 -3.53 5.01 4.68
C ASP A 342 -2.67 6.26 4.45
N GLY A 343 -2.66 6.75 3.21
CA GLY A 343 -1.80 7.88 2.83
C GLY A 343 -2.20 9.18 3.52
N VAL A 344 -3.52 9.45 3.61
CA VAL A 344 -4.02 10.69 4.24
C VAL A 344 -3.77 10.65 5.75
N LEU A 345 -4.10 9.55 6.42
CA LEU A 345 -3.77 9.36 7.84
C LEU A 345 -2.27 9.52 8.09
N SER A 346 -1.45 8.88 7.27
CA SER A 346 0.02 8.93 7.38
C SER A 346 0.55 10.35 7.25
N SER A 347 0.00 11.16 6.33
CA SER A 347 0.36 12.56 6.21
C SER A 347 -0.01 13.37 7.45
N LEU A 348 -1.14 13.09 8.10
CA LEU A 348 -1.54 13.73 9.35
C LEU A 348 -0.64 13.33 10.53
N GLN A 349 -0.28 12.05 10.65
CA GLN A 349 0.65 11.60 11.70
C GLN A 349 2.06 12.17 11.47
N PHE A 350 2.48 12.28 10.20
CA PHE A 350 3.72 12.95 9.84
C PHE A 350 3.69 14.44 10.21
N MET A 351 2.58 15.15 9.94
CA MET A 351 2.41 16.55 10.36
C MET A 351 2.52 16.75 11.86
N LYS A 352 2.01 15.82 12.69
CA LYS A 352 2.20 15.89 14.15
C LYS A 352 3.68 15.82 14.52
N ALA A 353 4.42 14.90 13.91
CA ALA A 353 5.86 14.75 14.14
C ALA A 353 6.64 15.99 13.67
N TYR A 354 6.31 16.51 12.50
CA TYR A 354 6.91 17.70 11.93
C TYR A 354 6.71 18.92 12.83
N LEU A 355 5.47 19.26 13.17
CA LEU A 355 5.15 20.43 13.98
C LEU A 355 5.77 20.37 15.40
N ASP A 356 5.77 19.21 16.01
CA ASP A 356 6.36 19.02 17.35
C ASP A 356 7.91 19.07 17.33
N SER A 357 8.54 18.84 16.17
CA SER A 357 10.00 18.90 16.04
C SER A 357 10.55 20.32 16.14
N GLY A 358 9.76 21.32 15.73
CA GLY A 358 10.20 22.71 15.62
C GLY A 358 11.31 22.97 14.60
N LYS A 359 11.59 21.98 13.73
CA LYS A 359 12.62 22.04 12.67
C LYS A 359 11.97 22.22 11.30
N LYS A 360 12.77 22.60 10.29
CA LYS A 360 12.35 22.52 8.89
C LYS A 360 12.31 21.06 8.45
N LEU A 361 11.48 20.76 7.42
CA LEU A 361 11.43 19.40 6.87
C LEU A 361 12.74 18.99 6.24
N SER A 362 13.42 19.90 5.58
CA SER A 362 14.76 19.69 5.04
C SER A 362 15.77 19.25 6.11
N GLU A 363 15.71 19.82 7.30
CA GLU A 363 16.56 19.44 8.43
C GLU A 363 16.21 18.02 8.93
N LEU A 364 14.91 17.71 9.08
CA LEU A 364 14.46 16.36 9.49
C LEU A 364 14.87 15.29 8.46
N ARG A 365 14.74 15.62 7.17
CA ARG A 365 15.16 14.75 6.08
C ARG A 365 16.65 14.44 6.13
N ASP A 366 17.48 15.46 6.34
CA ASP A 366 18.94 15.36 6.30
C ASP A 366 19.53 14.68 7.55
N GLU A 367 18.75 14.52 8.64
CA GLU A 367 19.13 13.67 9.77
C GLU A 367 19.23 12.18 9.38
N ILE A 368 18.52 11.76 8.33
CA ILE A 368 18.39 10.35 7.96
C ILE A 368 19.20 10.12 6.68
N GLN A 369 20.36 9.53 6.85
CA GLN A 369 21.22 9.16 5.72
C GLN A 369 20.60 7.98 4.98
N ILE A 370 20.36 8.14 3.69
CA ILE A 370 19.99 7.05 2.78
C ILE A 370 21.25 6.64 2.02
N TYR A 371 21.54 5.36 2.07
CA TYR A 371 22.69 4.77 1.41
C TYR A 371 22.36 4.50 -0.06
N PRO A 372 23.30 4.76 -0.98
CA PRO A 372 23.17 4.34 -2.37
C PRO A 372 22.84 2.86 -2.51
N GLN A 373 22.04 2.53 -3.54
CA GLN A 373 21.64 1.17 -3.88
C GLN A 373 22.11 0.83 -5.30
N ALA A 374 22.75 -0.33 -5.47
CA ALA A 374 23.02 -0.95 -6.77
C ALA A 374 22.11 -2.17 -6.94
N LEU A 375 21.35 -2.22 -8.04
CA LEU A 375 20.45 -3.32 -8.37
C LEU A 375 20.83 -3.92 -9.73
N VAL A 376 21.35 -5.14 -9.72
CA VAL A 376 21.72 -5.87 -10.94
C VAL A 376 20.90 -7.16 -11.03
N ASN A 377 20.36 -7.45 -12.21
CA ASN A 377 19.58 -8.65 -12.48
C ASN A 377 20.45 -9.74 -13.09
N ALA A 378 20.60 -10.87 -12.39
CA ALA A 378 21.22 -12.08 -12.92
C ALA A 378 20.15 -12.91 -13.66
N ARG A 379 20.33 -13.16 -14.96
CA ARG A 379 19.43 -14.01 -15.73
C ARG A 379 19.62 -15.47 -15.32
N VAL A 380 18.54 -16.12 -14.92
CA VAL A 380 18.55 -17.53 -14.46
C VAL A 380 17.25 -18.19 -14.88
N ASP A 381 17.32 -19.40 -15.43
CA ASP A 381 16.12 -20.18 -15.70
C ASP A 381 15.31 -20.43 -14.42
N ASN A 382 13.99 -20.36 -14.50
CA ASN A 382 13.11 -20.52 -13.34
C ASN A 382 13.36 -21.83 -12.59
N ALA A 383 13.73 -22.90 -13.28
CA ALA A 383 14.06 -24.19 -12.68
C ALA A 383 15.30 -24.16 -11.77
N PHE A 384 16.20 -23.21 -11.98
CA PHE A 384 17.47 -23.13 -11.26
C PHE A 384 17.56 -22.01 -10.21
N LYS A 385 16.55 -21.15 -10.09
CA LYS A 385 16.58 -20.01 -9.14
C LYS A 385 16.92 -20.42 -7.71
N ALA A 386 16.26 -21.46 -7.20
CA ALA A 386 16.49 -21.95 -5.85
C ALA A 386 17.89 -22.60 -5.74
N THR A 387 18.26 -23.42 -6.73
CA THR A 387 19.54 -24.14 -6.77
C THR A 387 20.71 -23.17 -6.88
N ALA A 388 20.58 -22.08 -7.64
CA ALA A 388 21.61 -21.07 -7.81
C ALA A 388 22.01 -20.40 -6.49
N LEU A 389 21.03 -20.13 -5.63
CA LEU A 389 21.28 -19.53 -4.30
C LEU A 389 21.80 -20.54 -3.28
N GLU A 390 21.64 -21.85 -3.53
CA GLU A 390 22.19 -22.93 -2.70
C GLU A 390 23.58 -23.40 -3.16
N ASP A 391 24.07 -22.96 -4.33
CA ASP A 391 25.38 -23.34 -4.85
C ASP A 391 26.51 -22.88 -3.92
N GLY A 392 27.46 -23.78 -3.64
CA GLY A 392 28.52 -23.55 -2.65
C GLY A 392 29.51 -22.43 -3.03
N GLU A 393 29.78 -22.25 -4.34
CA GLU A 393 30.65 -21.18 -4.82
C GLU A 393 29.94 -19.82 -4.77
N VAL A 394 28.69 -19.78 -5.19
CA VAL A 394 27.86 -18.57 -5.11
C VAL A 394 27.70 -18.11 -3.66
N LYS A 395 27.34 -19.02 -2.74
CA LYS A 395 27.24 -18.71 -1.30
C LYS A 395 28.55 -18.17 -0.73
N LYS A 396 29.67 -18.81 -1.07
CA LYS A 396 30.99 -18.37 -0.58
C LYS A 396 31.30 -16.97 -1.11
N PHE A 397 31.07 -16.73 -2.39
CA PHE A 397 31.36 -15.43 -3.01
C PHE A 397 30.49 -14.31 -2.40
N ILE A 398 29.21 -14.59 -2.16
CA ILE A 398 28.32 -13.66 -1.46
C ILE A 398 28.85 -13.35 -0.05
N ALA A 399 29.19 -14.38 0.72
CA ALA A 399 29.74 -14.22 2.08
C ALA A 399 31.03 -13.41 2.11
N ASP A 400 31.93 -13.60 1.10
CA ASP A 400 33.16 -12.83 0.96
C ASP A 400 32.87 -11.32 0.71
N ILE A 401 31.81 -10.99 -0.05
CA ILE A 401 31.39 -9.61 -0.27
C ILE A 401 30.70 -9.05 0.99
N GLU A 402 29.81 -9.81 1.65
CA GLU A 402 29.20 -9.41 2.92
C GLU A 402 30.26 -9.07 3.97
N ALA A 403 31.33 -9.88 4.07
CA ALA A 403 32.44 -9.63 4.97
C ALA A 403 33.20 -8.34 4.65
N LYS A 404 33.35 -7.99 3.35
CA LYS A 404 33.98 -6.73 2.94
C LYS A 404 33.13 -5.51 3.27
N MET A 405 31.82 -5.68 3.21
CA MET A 405 30.82 -4.62 3.45
C MET A 405 30.37 -4.55 4.92
N GLU A 406 30.95 -5.35 5.82
CA GLU A 406 30.56 -5.38 7.23
C GLU A 406 30.66 -3.99 7.87
N GLY A 407 29.52 -3.48 8.39
CA GLY A 407 29.40 -2.16 9.01
C GLY A 407 29.21 -0.99 8.02
N THR A 408 29.54 -1.14 6.73
CA THR A 408 29.42 -0.09 5.71
C THR A 408 28.25 -0.29 4.76
N GLY A 409 27.77 -1.53 4.60
CA GLY A 409 26.71 -1.83 3.65
C GLY A 409 26.00 -3.14 3.95
N ARG A 410 25.19 -3.61 2.99
CA ARG A 410 24.55 -4.94 3.01
C ARG A 410 24.34 -5.51 1.62
N VAL A 411 24.17 -6.82 1.56
CA VAL A 411 23.83 -7.58 0.36
C VAL A 411 22.44 -8.17 0.53
N LEU A 412 21.56 -8.01 -0.48
CA LEU A 412 20.25 -8.63 -0.53
C LEU A 412 20.05 -9.30 -1.89
N ILE A 413 19.97 -10.62 -1.90
CA ILE A 413 19.79 -11.41 -3.12
C ILE A 413 18.48 -12.18 -3.03
N ARG A 414 17.64 -12.06 -4.05
CA ARG A 414 16.34 -12.72 -4.08
C ARG A 414 15.91 -13.16 -5.47
N PRO A 415 15.26 -14.31 -5.62
CA PRO A 415 14.66 -14.69 -6.89
C PRO A 415 13.47 -13.76 -7.22
N SER A 416 13.32 -13.42 -8.51
CA SER A 416 12.09 -12.76 -8.99
C SER A 416 10.93 -13.76 -8.96
N GLY A 417 9.76 -13.33 -8.48
CA GLY A 417 8.56 -14.17 -8.46
C GLY A 417 7.99 -14.44 -9.85
N THR A 418 8.15 -13.49 -10.78
CA THR A 418 7.49 -13.50 -12.10
C THR A 418 8.45 -13.67 -13.26
N GLU A 419 9.70 -13.18 -13.14
CA GLU A 419 10.67 -13.13 -14.23
C GLU A 419 11.77 -14.20 -14.05
N PRO A 420 12.41 -14.70 -15.13
CA PRO A 420 13.49 -15.68 -15.07
C PRO A 420 14.84 -15.02 -14.68
N LEU A 421 14.88 -14.46 -13.47
CA LEU A 421 16.05 -13.77 -12.94
C LEU A 421 16.14 -13.82 -11.41
N ILE A 422 17.35 -13.60 -10.91
CA ILE A 422 17.67 -13.31 -9.51
C ILE A 422 18.07 -11.85 -9.41
N ARG A 423 17.48 -11.11 -8.47
CA ARG A 423 17.79 -9.72 -8.19
C ARG A 423 18.91 -9.66 -7.16
N VAL A 424 20.00 -9.02 -7.53
CA VAL A 424 21.17 -8.76 -6.69
C VAL A 424 21.14 -7.28 -6.32
N MET A 425 20.84 -6.96 -5.07
CA MET A 425 20.83 -5.59 -4.56
C MET A 425 21.90 -5.44 -3.48
N LEU A 426 22.73 -4.42 -3.61
CA LEU A 426 23.69 -4.01 -2.62
C LEU A 426 23.42 -2.57 -2.20
N GLU A 427 23.63 -2.28 -0.92
CA GLU A 427 23.61 -0.93 -0.37
C GLU A 427 24.92 -0.64 0.32
N GLY A 428 25.45 0.55 0.17
CA GLY A 428 26.71 0.95 0.78
C GLY A 428 27.01 2.44 0.58
N GLU A 429 28.12 2.89 1.14
CA GLU A 429 28.51 4.31 1.10
C GLU A 429 29.01 4.73 -0.28
N ASP A 430 29.71 3.85 -0.98
CA ASP A 430 30.30 4.09 -2.29
C ASP A 430 29.49 3.37 -3.38
N ILE A 431 28.85 4.15 -4.27
CA ILE A 431 27.99 3.60 -5.34
C ILE A 431 28.80 2.79 -6.36
N ASP A 432 30.04 3.22 -6.67
CA ASP A 432 30.87 2.55 -7.67
C ASP A 432 31.33 1.18 -7.13
N GLU A 433 31.72 1.11 -5.85
CA GLU A 433 32.11 -0.14 -5.21
C GLU A 433 30.94 -1.14 -5.15
N ILE A 434 29.76 -0.72 -4.69
CA ILE A 434 28.61 -1.64 -4.60
C ILE A 434 28.07 -2.05 -5.97
N GLN A 435 28.20 -1.19 -6.99
CA GLN A 435 27.86 -1.53 -8.37
C GLN A 435 28.78 -2.64 -8.90
N GLU A 436 30.10 -2.50 -8.70
CA GLU A 436 31.07 -3.51 -9.10
C GLU A 436 30.79 -4.86 -8.41
N TYR A 437 30.55 -4.87 -7.11
CA TYR A 437 30.21 -6.09 -6.38
C TYR A 437 28.89 -6.72 -6.86
N ALA A 438 27.86 -5.92 -7.13
CA ALA A 438 26.57 -6.41 -7.62
C ALA A 438 26.72 -7.07 -9.00
N GLU A 439 27.52 -6.47 -9.90
CA GLU A 439 27.84 -7.01 -11.22
C GLU A 439 28.63 -8.32 -11.13
N GLN A 440 29.62 -8.39 -10.25
CA GLN A 440 30.41 -9.61 -10.03
C GLN A 440 29.51 -10.77 -9.55
N VAL A 441 28.61 -10.54 -8.58
CA VAL A 441 27.66 -11.55 -8.12
C VAL A 441 26.70 -11.97 -9.23
N ALA A 442 26.12 -11.00 -9.93
CA ALA A 442 25.15 -11.26 -11.01
C ALA A 442 25.80 -12.04 -12.16
N THR A 443 27.04 -11.72 -12.52
CA THR A 443 27.82 -12.42 -13.54
C THR A 443 28.08 -13.88 -13.11
N LEU A 444 28.57 -14.10 -11.90
CA LEU A 444 28.83 -15.45 -11.39
C LEU A 444 27.55 -16.33 -11.43
N ILE A 445 26.42 -15.76 -11.00
CA ILE A 445 25.13 -16.47 -11.02
C ILE A 445 24.70 -16.76 -12.47
N SER A 446 24.81 -15.77 -13.37
CA SER A 446 24.39 -15.90 -14.77
C SER A 446 25.25 -16.88 -15.55
N ASP A 447 26.58 -16.89 -15.32
CA ASP A 447 27.51 -17.80 -16.00
C ASP A 447 27.28 -19.27 -15.61
N LYS A 448 26.87 -19.52 -14.36
CA LYS A 448 26.62 -20.89 -13.87
C LYS A 448 25.20 -21.40 -14.18
N PHE A 449 24.19 -20.52 -14.15
CA PHE A 449 22.77 -20.90 -14.16
C PHE A 449 21.95 -20.15 -15.22
N GLY A 450 22.54 -19.22 -15.94
CA GLY A 450 21.94 -18.53 -17.09
C GLY A 450 21.96 -19.41 -18.35
N ARG A 451 21.03 -19.09 -19.28
CA ARG A 451 21.04 -19.60 -20.66
C ARG A 451 21.19 -18.46 -21.63
#